data_855850614541fcf3a4759190357813c5
#
_entry.id   855850614541fcf3a4759190357813c5
#
_cell.length_a   1.000
_cell.length_b   1.000
_cell.length_c   1.000
_cell.angle_alpha   90.00
_cell.angle_beta   90.00
_cell.angle_gamma   90.00
#
_symmetry.space_group_name_H-M   'P 1'
#
loop_
_entity.id
_entity.type
_entity.pdbx_description
1 polymer ?
#
loop_
_entity_poly.entity_id
_entity_poly.type
_entity_poly.pdbx_seq_one_letter_code
_entity_poly.pdbx_strand_id
1 'polypeptide(L)'
;FPTRRSSDLGTHARDKDAIVATMALCEAAAYYKNKGLTLWDQMINIYEKYGYYKEGQVAITMKGAEGAGKIAKMMDDLRNNTPSKIGNWTVLEARDYKKDECVNMVTGDKHSTGLPNSNVLYYDLSDNAWCCARPSGTEPKIKFYMGVKGSSIEDAAAKEEALKKAVMELVGQ
;
A
#
# COMPACT_ATOMS: atom_id res chain seq x y z
N PHE A 1 3.57 9.69 -7.57
CA PHE A 1 4.36 8.45 -7.58
C PHE A 1 4.68 8.11 -9.02
N PRO A 2 5.95 7.93 -9.38
CA PRO A 2 6.24 7.24 -10.61
C PRO A 2 5.63 5.84 -10.48
N THR A 3 4.59 5.56 -11.21
CA THR A 3 3.96 4.25 -11.30
C THR A 3 4.89 3.29 -12.04
N ARG A 4 6.11 3.12 -11.55
CA ARG A 4 6.97 2.04 -12.01
C ARG A 4 6.40 0.77 -11.40
N ARG A 5 5.74 0.01 -12.23
CA ARG A 5 5.32 -1.34 -11.87
C ARG A 5 6.60 -2.17 -11.66
N SER A 6 6.54 -3.14 -10.77
CA SER A 6 7.68 -4.02 -10.44
C SER A 6 8.30 -4.74 -11.65
N SER A 7 7.63 -4.70 -12.80
CA SER A 7 8.07 -5.26 -14.07
C SER A 7 8.64 -4.24 -15.06
N ASP A 8 8.68 -2.94 -14.72
CA ASP A 8 9.24 -1.91 -15.59
C ASP A 8 10.75 -1.86 -15.38
N LEU A 9 11.50 -2.43 -16.32
CA LEU A 9 12.96 -2.45 -16.30
C LEU A 9 13.51 -1.66 -17.48
N GLY A 10 14.24 -0.58 -17.18
CA GLY A 10 14.82 0.29 -18.18
C GLY A 10 13.78 1.17 -18.90
N THR A 11 14.08 1.57 -20.14
CA THR A 11 13.26 2.51 -20.94
C THR A 11 12.57 1.87 -22.13
N HIS A 12 12.84 0.60 -22.43
CA HIS A 12 12.35 -0.10 -23.61
C HIS A 12 10.91 -0.64 -23.45
N ALA A 13 10.48 -0.93 -22.21
CA ALA A 13 9.10 -1.29 -21.91
C ALA A 13 8.59 -0.44 -20.76
N ARG A 14 7.45 0.23 -20.95
CA ARG A 14 6.78 1.08 -19.95
C ARG A 14 5.52 0.45 -19.36
N ASP A 15 5.33 -0.81 -19.62
CA ASP A 15 4.26 -1.63 -19.08
C ASP A 15 4.81 -2.98 -18.61
N LYS A 16 3.96 -3.85 -18.15
CA LYS A 16 4.31 -5.18 -17.67
C LYS A 16 4.99 -5.98 -18.78
N ASP A 17 6.27 -6.27 -18.59
CA ASP A 17 7.06 -7.14 -19.45
C ASP A 17 7.64 -8.28 -18.62
N ALA A 18 6.93 -9.41 -18.61
CA ALA A 18 7.34 -10.57 -17.83
C ALA A 18 8.63 -11.22 -18.37
N ILE A 19 8.90 -11.10 -19.67
CA ILE A 19 10.09 -11.67 -20.31
C ILE A 19 11.32 -10.93 -19.82
N VAL A 20 11.32 -9.60 -19.92
CA VAL A 20 12.42 -8.75 -19.46
C VAL A 20 12.62 -8.88 -17.93
N ALA A 21 11.53 -8.94 -17.15
CA ALA A 21 11.61 -9.14 -15.72
C ALA A 21 12.28 -10.49 -15.37
N THR A 22 11.92 -11.55 -16.09
CA THR A 22 12.54 -12.87 -15.91
C THR A 22 14.02 -12.86 -16.28
N MET A 23 14.39 -12.25 -17.42
CA MET A 23 15.80 -12.14 -17.83
C MET A 23 16.63 -11.39 -16.78
N ALA A 24 16.14 -10.24 -16.30
CA ALA A 24 16.85 -9.46 -15.29
C ALA A 24 16.97 -10.21 -13.96
N LEU A 25 15.95 -11.00 -13.56
CA LEU A 25 16.03 -11.83 -12.37
C LEU A 25 17.06 -12.96 -12.53
N CYS A 26 17.13 -13.60 -13.70
CA CYS A 26 18.14 -14.62 -13.99
C CYS A 26 19.56 -14.03 -13.99
N GLU A 27 19.74 -12.84 -14.57
CA GLU A 27 21.02 -12.12 -14.55
C GLU A 27 21.44 -11.77 -13.12
N ALA A 28 20.52 -11.23 -12.31
CA ALA A 28 20.77 -10.94 -10.91
C ALA A 28 21.15 -12.22 -10.13
N ALA A 29 20.44 -13.32 -10.36
CA ALA A 29 20.75 -14.60 -9.72
C ALA A 29 22.16 -15.09 -10.07
N ALA A 30 22.54 -15.04 -11.35
CA ALA A 30 23.88 -15.40 -11.79
C ALA A 30 24.96 -14.49 -11.20
N TYR A 31 24.73 -13.18 -11.18
CA TYR A 31 25.63 -12.20 -10.57
C TYR A 31 25.89 -12.48 -9.09
N TYR A 32 24.83 -12.68 -8.30
CA TYR A 32 24.98 -12.96 -6.87
C TYR A 32 25.55 -14.34 -6.60
N LYS A 33 25.20 -15.35 -7.40
CA LYS A 33 25.83 -16.68 -7.32
C LYS A 33 27.33 -16.64 -7.49
N ASN A 34 27.84 -15.82 -8.42
CA ASN A 34 29.30 -15.62 -8.61
C ASN A 34 29.96 -14.96 -7.39
N LYS A 35 29.20 -14.32 -6.50
CA LYS A 35 29.64 -13.75 -5.24
C LYS A 35 29.43 -14.66 -4.03
N GLY A 36 29.00 -15.90 -4.24
CA GLY A 36 28.68 -16.86 -3.20
C GLY A 36 27.36 -16.54 -2.44
N LEU A 37 26.48 -15.72 -3.03
CA LEU A 37 25.20 -15.30 -2.44
C LEU A 37 24.03 -15.83 -3.25
N THR A 38 22.91 -16.08 -2.57
CA THR A 38 21.62 -16.29 -3.19
C THR A 38 20.85 -14.97 -3.35
N LEU A 39 19.77 -14.96 -4.11
CA LEU A 39 18.85 -13.82 -4.16
C LEU A 39 18.21 -13.55 -2.78
N TRP A 40 18.00 -14.59 -1.98
CA TRP A 40 17.51 -14.44 -0.62
C TRP A 40 18.52 -13.72 0.29
N ASP A 41 19.79 -14.10 0.24
CA ASP A 41 20.84 -13.41 1.00
C ASP A 41 20.89 -11.93 0.61
N GLN A 42 20.76 -11.63 -0.69
CA GLN A 42 20.70 -10.24 -1.16
C GLN A 42 19.44 -9.52 -0.68
N MET A 43 18.29 -10.19 -0.59
CA MET A 43 17.08 -9.60 -0.03
C MET A 43 17.28 -9.24 1.45
N ILE A 44 17.92 -10.13 2.23
CA ILE A 44 18.26 -9.84 3.63
C ILE A 44 19.19 -8.62 3.73
N ASN A 45 20.23 -8.54 2.91
CA ASN A 45 21.12 -7.37 2.86
C ASN A 45 20.35 -6.06 2.56
N ILE A 46 19.34 -6.11 1.71
CA ILE A 46 18.47 -4.96 1.40
C ILE A 46 17.63 -4.60 2.64
N TYR A 47 17.05 -5.57 3.31
CA TYR A 47 16.27 -5.34 4.53
C TYR A 47 17.13 -4.78 5.67
N GLU A 48 18.34 -5.32 5.89
CA GLU A 48 19.27 -4.80 6.88
C GLU A 48 19.68 -3.35 6.60
N LYS A 49 19.88 -3.02 5.32
CA LYS A 49 20.30 -1.67 4.91
C LYS A 49 19.18 -0.64 4.98
N TYR A 50 17.97 -0.99 4.58
CA TYR A 50 16.86 -0.02 4.38
C TYR A 50 15.73 -0.19 5.39
N GLY A 51 15.64 -1.32 6.05
CA GLY A 51 14.59 -1.72 6.98
C GLY A 51 13.74 -2.87 6.44
N TYR A 52 13.10 -3.57 7.35
CA TYR A 52 12.25 -4.73 7.04
C TYR A 52 10.84 -4.25 6.69
N TYR A 53 10.61 -3.97 5.41
CA TYR A 53 9.30 -3.56 4.91
C TYR A 53 8.45 -4.77 4.56
N LYS A 54 7.19 -4.73 4.94
CA LYS A 54 6.19 -5.72 4.56
C LYS A 54 4.92 -5.04 4.12
N GLU A 55 4.39 -5.50 2.99
CA GLU A 55 3.13 -5.03 2.43
C GLU A 55 2.08 -6.15 2.47
N GLY A 56 0.83 -5.74 2.65
CA GLY A 56 -0.32 -6.61 2.65
C GLY A 56 -1.51 -6.00 1.92
N GLN A 57 -2.49 -6.83 1.62
CA GLN A 57 -3.76 -6.37 1.09
C GLN A 57 -4.93 -7.18 1.64
N VAL A 58 -6.06 -6.51 1.79
CA VAL A 58 -7.36 -7.14 2.05
C VAL A 58 -8.34 -6.72 0.96
N ALA A 59 -9.16 -7.65 0.51
CA ALA A 59 -10.21 -7.37 -0.45
C ALA A 59 -11.57 -7.79 0.15
N ILE A 60 -12.49 -6.84 0.21
CA ILE A 60 -13.87 -7.08 0.66
C ILE A 60 -14.77 -7.05 -0.57
N THR A 61 -15.47 -8.15 -0.82
CA THR A 61 -16.47 -8.25 -1.90
C THR A 61 -17.86 -8.27 -1.29
N MET A 62 -18.67 -7.31 -1.67
CA MET A 62 -20.07 -7.21 -1.21
C MET A 62 -21.01 -7.68 -2.32
N LYS A 63 -21.57 -8.89 -2.15
CA LYS A 63 -22.47 -9.48 -3.15
C LYS A 63 -23.82 -8.76 -3.23
N GLY A 64 -24.46 -8.84 -4.40
CA GLY A 64 -25.79 -8.33 -4.65
C GLY A 64 -25.82 -6.89 -5.19
N ALA A 65 -27.04 -6.46 -5.61
CA ALA A 65 -27.25 -5.14 -6.21
C ALA A 65 -26.90 -3.98 -5.26
N GLU A 66 -27.01 -4.19 -3.95
CA GLU A 66 -26.68 -3.19 -2.92
C GLU A 66 -25.18 -3.09 -2.61
N GLY A 67 -24.37 -4.04 -3.07
CA GLY A 67 -22.95 -4.13 -2.72
C GLY A 67 -22.15 -2.88 -3.13
N ALA A 68 -22.41 -2.36 -4.32
CA ALA A 68 -21.77 -1.13 -4.79
C ALA A 68 -22.15 0.09 -3.93
N GLY A 69 -23.42 0.19 -3.51
CA GLY A 69 -23.90 1.25 -2.62
C GLY A 69 -23.24 1.18 -1.23
N LYS A 70 -23.07 -0.01 -0.68
CA LYS A 70 -22.39 -0.20 0.61
C LYS A 70 -20.91 0.21 0.55
N ILE A 71 -20.23 -0.11 -0.55
CA ILE A 71 -18.85 0.29 -0.77
C ILE A 71 -18.74 1.81 -0.94
N ALA A 72 -19.65 2.42 -1.71
CA ALA A 72 -19.70 3.88 -1.86
C ALA A 72 -19.88 4.57 -0.51
N LYS A 73 -20.84 4.08 0.29
CA LYS A 73 -21.09 4.59 1.65
C LYS A 73 -19.85 4.43 2.54
N MET A 74 -19.18 3.28 2.52
CA MET A 74 -17.93 3.06 3.28
C MET A 74 -16.85 4.08 2.92
N MET A 75 -16.66 4.35 1.63
CA MET A 75 -15.70 5.37 1.17
C MET A 75 -16.10 6.78 1.61
N ASP A 76 -17.39 7.10 1.59
CA ASP A 76 -17.88 8.40 2.03
C ASP A 76 -17.79 8.55 3.55
N ASP A 77 -18.05 7.50 4.31
CA ASP A 77 -17.89 7.47 5.77
C ASP A 77 -16.41 7.69 6.16
N LEU A 78 -15.47 6.99 5.52
CA LEU A 78 -14.02 7.18 5.73
C LEU A 78 -13.55 8.59 5.33
N ARG A 79 -14.14 9.18 4.30
CA ARG A 79 -13.83 10.52 3.79
C ARG A 79 -14.33 11.63 4.69
N ASN A 80 -15.54 11.45 5.23
CA ASN A 80 -16.17 12.45 6.09
C ASN A 80 -15.73 12.34 7.56
N ASN A 81 -15.31 11.15 7.97
CA ASN A 81 -14.86 10.84 9.33
C ASN A 81 -13.44 10.29 9.27
N THR A 82 -12.50 11.11 8.78
CA THR A 82 -11.09 10.73 8.71
C THR A 82 -10.60 10.27 10.09
N PRO A 83 -10.12 9.03 10.24
CA PRO A 83 -9.68 8.51 11.53
C PRO A 83 -8.41 9.23 11.99
N SER A 84 -8.31 9.54 13.28
CA SER A 84 -7.07 10.05 13.89
C SER A 84 -6.08 8.92 14.19
N LYS A 85 -6.58 7.68 14.28
CA LYS A 85 -5.78 6.45 14.52
C LYS A 85 -6.37 5.28 13.75
N ILE A 86 -5.51 4.35 13.35
CA ILE A 86 -5.87 3.03 12.83
C ILE A 86 -5.13 2.01 13.68
N GLY A 87 -5.86 1.34 14.60
CA GLY A 87 -5.26 0.52 15.64
C GLY A 87 -4.28 1.31 16.51
N ASN A 88 -3.04 0.85 16.56
CA ASN A 88 -1.97 1.48 17.34
C ASN A 88 -1.26 2.63 16.60
N TRP A 89 -1.55 2.83 15.32
CA TRP A 89 -0.89 3.85 14.52
C TRP A 89 -1.68 5.16 14.49
N THR A 90 -0.98 6.26 14.71
CA THR A 90 -1.53 7.61 14.55
C THR A 90 -1.53 7.97 13.05
N VAL A 91 -2.62 8.53 12.55
CA VAL A 91 -2.69 9.07 11.20
C VAL A 91 -1.96 10.42 11.20
N LEU A 92 -0.90 10.52 10.41
CA LEU A 92 -0.08 11.73 10.29
C LEU A 92 -0.56 12.62 9.15
N GLU A 93 -0.94 12.01 8.02
CA GLU A 93 -1.49 12.69 6.86
C GLU A 93 -2.59 11.84 6.23
N ALA A 94 -3.66 12.49 5.80
CA ALA A 94 -4.75 11.87 5.06
C ALA A 94 -4.84 12.51 3.67
N ARG A 95 -4.87 11.68 2.60
CA ARG A 95 -4.98 12.12 1.21
C ARG A 95 -6.28 11.61 0.60
N ASP A 96 -7.08 12.53 0.11
CA ASP A 96 -8.28 12.24 -0.69
C ASP A 96 -8.01 12.63 -2.15
N TYR A 97 -7.67 11.64 -2.96
CA TYR A 97 -7.39 11.87 -4.39
C TYR A 97 -8.64 12.24 -5.19
N LYS A 98 -9.85 12.01 -4.68
CA LYS A 98 -11.09 12.43 -5.32
C LYS A 98 -11.32 13.92 -5.14
N LYS A 99 -10.90 14.48 -4.00
CA LYS A 99 -11.00 15.92 -3.69
C LYS A 99 -9.75 16.71 -4.03
N ASP A 100 -8.67 16.02 -4.44
CA ASP A 100 -7.34 16.61 -4.60
C ASP A 100 -6.85 17.32 -3.32
N GLU A 101 -7.05 16.68 -2.18
CA GLU A 101 -6.74 17.24 -0.87
C GLU A 101 -5.82 16.32 -0.07
N CYS A 102 -4.72 16.88 0.45
CA CYS A 102 -3.88 16.30 1.50
C CYS A 102 -4.10 17.12 2.76
N VAL A 103 -4.29 16.45 3.89
CA VAL A 103 -4.45 17.10 5.21
C VAL A 103 -3.40 16.54 6.15
N ASN A 104 -2.52 17.40 6.65
CA ASN A 104 -1.65 17.04 7.76
C ASN A 104 -2.51 16.97 9.04
N MET A 105 -2.60 15.80 9.63
CA MET A 105 -3.49 15.54 10.78
C MET A 105 -2.96 16.11 12.09
N VAL A 106 -1.69 16.55 12.10
CA VAL A 106 -1.04 17.15 13.28
C VAL A 106 -1.19 18.68 13.28
N THR A 107 -0.92 19.32 12.12
CA THR A 107 -0.93 20.78 11.99
C THR A 107 -2.25 21.33 11.44
N GLY A 108 -3.03 20.49 10.76
CA GLY A 108 -4.24 20.90 10.04
C GLY A 108 -3.97 21.54 8.68
N ASP A 109 -2.71 21.63 8.26
CA ASP A 109 -2.33 22.20 6.97
C ASP A 109 -2.88 21.36 5.81
N LYS A 110 -3.32 22.05 4.76
CA LYS A 110 -3.89 21.45 3.56
C LYS A 110 -3.12 21.82 2.32
N HIS A 111 -2.96 20.87 1.40
CA HIS A 111 -2.38 21.09 0.08
C HIS A 111 -2.97 20.13 -0.95
N SER A 112 -2.73 20.41 -2.24
CA SER A 112 -3.14 19.52 -3.34
C SER A 112 -2.28 18.25 -3.35
N THR A 113 -2.86 17.12 -3.78
CA THR A 113 -2.13 15.87 -4.03
C THR A 113 -1.18 16.00 -5.23
N GLY A 114 -1.46 16.92 -6.15
CA GLY A 114 -0.73 17.08 -7.40
C GLY A 114 -0.88 15.92 -8.38
N LEU A 115 -1.90 15.06 -8.18
CA LEU A 115 -2.13 13.85 -8.96
C LEU A 115 -3.53 13.85 -9.60
N PRO A 116 -3.72 13.09 -10.70
CA PRO A 116 -5.03 12.96 -11.33
C PRO A 116 -6.09 12.46 -10.35
N ASN A 117 -7.31 13.00 -10.49
CA ASN A 117 -8.45 12.64 -9.68
C ASN A 117 -8.75 11.13 -9.75
N SER A 118 -8.87 10.51 -8.58
CA SER A 118 -9.23 9.09 -8.46
C SER A 118 -9.94 8.82 -7.14
N ASN A 119 -10.83 7.82 -7.12
CA ASN A 119 -11.56 7.46 -5.88
C ASN A 119 -10.66 6.61 -4.97
N VAL A 120 -9.67 7.25 -4.37
CA VAL A 120 -8.68 6.63 -3.48
C VAL A 120 -8.54 7.48 -2.23
N LEU A 121 -8.44 6.84 -1.08
CA LEU A 121 -8.02 7.43 0.19
C LEU A 121 -6.70 6.79 0.60
N TYR A 122 -5.78 7.60 1.09
CA TYR A 122 -4.47 7.15 1.55
C TYR A 122 -4.16 7.80 2.90
N TYR A 123 -3.65 7.02 3.82
CA TYR A 123 -3.28 7.46 5.16
C TYR A 123 -1.81 7.15 5.39
N ASP A 124 -0.99 8.19 5.59
CA ASP A 124 0.34 8.05 6.16
C ASP A 124 0.19 7.87 7.67
N LEU A 125 0.83 6.86 8.20
CA LEU A 125 0.71 6.46 9.60
C LEU A 125 2.06 6.63 10.31
N SER A 126 2.02 6.68 11.64
CA SER A 126 3.24 6.62 12.44
C SER A 126 4.07 5.36 12.13
N ASP A 127 5.35 5.35 12.54
CA ASP A 127 6.29 4.23 12.37
C ASP A 127 6.51 3.76 10.93
N ASN A 128 6.43 4.69 9.96
CA ASN A 128 6.55 4.41 8.53
C ASN A 128 5.53 3.37 8.03
N ALA A 129 4.37 3.29 8.65
CA ALA A 129 3.25 2.52 8.17
C ALA A 129 2.35 3.36 7.26
N TRP A 130 1.54 2.72 6.45
CA TRP A 130 0.56 3.36 5.59
C TRP A 130 -0.62 2.45 5.29
N CYS A 131 -1.75 3.03 4.93
CA CYS A 131 -2.94 2.31 4.49
C CYS A 131 -3.62 3.07 3.35
N CYS A 132 -4.14 2.33 2.37
CA CYS A 132 -4.81 2.89 1.19
C CYS A 132 -6.12 2.14 0.93
N ALA A 133 -7.22 2.85 0.81
CA ALA A 133 -8.54 2.32 0.44
C ALA A 133 -8.84 2.64 -1.03
N ARG A 134 -9.12 1.61 -1.84
CA ARG A 134 -9.41 1.73 -3.27
C ARG A 134 -10.55 0.82 -3.69
N PRO A 135 -11.74 1.35 -4.01
CA PRO A 135 -12.82 0.55 -4.59
C PRO A 135 -12.48 0.15 -6.04
N SER A 136 -13.02 -0.99 -6.47
CA SER A 136 -12.99 -1.39 -7.87
C SER A 136 -13.95 -0.53 -8.69
N GLY A 137 -13.56 -0.17 -9.91
CA GLY A 137 -14.43 0.54 -10.84
C GLY A 137 -15.45 -0.35 -11.55
N THR A 138 -15.27 -1.68 -11.52
CA THR A 138 -16.05 -2.62 -12.33
C THR A 138 -16.76 -3.70 -11.52
N GLU A 139 -16.36 -3.90 -10.27
CA GLU A 139 -16.88 -4.94 -9.39
C GLU A 139 -17.30 -4.35 -8.03
N PRO A 140 -18.30 -4.94 -7.33
CA PRO A 140 -18.68 -4.52 -5.98
C PRO A 140 -17.64 -5.01 -4.96
N LYS A 141 -16.44 -4.45 -5.06
CA LYS A 141 -15.25 -4.84 -4.31
C LYS A 141 -14.44 -3.62 -3.91
N ILE A 142 -13.96 -3.60 -2.69
CA ILE A 142 -12.98 -2.62 -2.21
C ILE A 142 -11.71 -3.35 -1.77
N LYS A 143 -10.56 -2.77 -2.05
CA LYS A 143 -9.26 -3.26 -1.60
C LYS A 143 -8.64 -2.25 -0.64
N PHE A 144 -8.08 -2.77 0.42
CA PHE A 144 -7.21 -2.04 1.33
C PHE A 144 -5.79 -2.56 1.14
N TYR A 145 -4.89 -1.68 0.78
CA TYR A 145 -3.46 -1.94 0.72
C TYR A 145 -2.83 -1.33 1.95
N MET A 146 -1.81 -1.96 2.48
CA MET A 146 -1.11 -1.48 3.66
C MET A 146 0.36 -1.86 3.62
N GLY A 147 1.17 -1.09 4.31
CA GLY A 147 2.58 -1.40 4.47
C GLY A 147 3.06 -0.97 5.84
N VAL A 148 4.02 -1.69 6.35
CA VAL A 148 4.66 -1.46 7.64
C VAL A 148 6.17 -1.60 7.54
N LYS A 149 6.89 -1.03 8.50
CA LYS A 149 8.31 -1.24 8.70
C LYS A 149 8.56 -1.90 10.04
N GLY A 150 9.28 -3.02 10.03
CA GLY A 150 9.70 -3.75 11.22
C GLY A 150 11.18 -3.59 11.53
N SER A 151 11.57 -4.08 12.68
CA SER A 151 12.97 -4.27 13.11
C SER A 151 13.55 -5.62 12.66
N SER A 152 12.67 -6.58 12.31
CA SER A 152 13.00 -7.89 11.73
C SER A 152 11.87 -8.33 10.79
N ILE A 153 12.06 -9.45 10.09
CA ILE A 153 11.02 -10.07 9.24
C ILE A 153 9.79 -10.44 10.09
N GLU A 154 10.00 -11.01 11.28
CA GLU A 154 8.95 -11.44 12.20
C GLU A 154 8.19 -10.23 12.76
N ASP A 155 8.90 -9.17 13.15
CA ASP A 155 8.29 -7.93 13.63
C ASP A 155 7.45 -7.25 12.53
N ALA A 156 7.98 -7.18 11.30
CA ALA A 156 7.23 -6.66 10.16
C ALA A 156 5.97 -7.50 9.87
N ALA A 157 6.06 -8.83 10.00
CA ALA A 157 4.92 -9.72 9.81
C ALA A 157 3.85 -9.53 10.89
N ALA A 158 4.25 -9.40 12.15
CA ALA A 158 3.34 -9.15 13.27
C ALA A 158 2.64 -7.79 13.13
N LYS A 159 3.39 -6.75 12.75
CA LYS A 159 2.83 -5.40 12.50
C LYS A 159 1.85 -5.38 11.33
N GLU A 160 2.16 -6.06 10.23
CA GLU A 160 1.27 -6.15 9.07
C GLU A 160 -0.06 -6.80 9.44
N GLU A 161 -0.05 -7.92 10.16
CA GLU A 161 -1.27 -8.61 10.60
C GLU A 161 -2.07 -7.75 11.60
N ALA A 162 -1.39 -7.03 12.50
CA ALA A 162 -2.04 -6.10 13.44
C ALA A 162 -2.70 -4.92 12.69
N LEU A 163 -2.02 -4.35 11.70
CA LEU A 163 -2.59 -3.26 10.89
C LEU A 163 -3.76 -3.75 10.06
N LYS A 164 -3.67 -4.94 9.48
CA LYS A 164 -4.75 -5.57 8.73
C LYS A 164 -6.00 -5.75 9.60
N LYS A 165 -5.84 -6.26 10.81
CA LYS A 165 -6.95 -6.39 11.78
C LYS A 165 -7.57 -5.02 12.10
N ALA A 166 -6.75 -4.02 12.38
CA ALA A 166 -7.21 -2.67 12.69
C ALA A 166 -7.98 -2.01 11.53
N VAL A 167 -7.53 -2.25 10.28
CA VAL A 167 -8.24 -1.78 9.07
C VAL A 167 -9.60 -2.48 8.93
N MET A 168 -9.69 -3.77 9.21
CA MET A 168 -10.96 -4.50 9.16
C MET A 168 -11.92 -4.01 10.24
N GLU A 169 -11.45 -3.79 11.46
CA GLU A 169 -12.25 -3.19 12.55
C GLU A 169 -12.76 -1.78 12.20
N LEU A 170 -11.91 -0.95 11.58
CA LEU A 170 -12.28 0.41 11.14
C LEU A 170 -13.47 0.41 10.18
N VAL A 171 -13.60 -0.62 9.35
CA VAL A 171 -14.69 -0.72 8.35
C VAL A 171 -15.81 -1.67 8.78
N GLY A 172 -15.83 -2.10 10.05
CA GLY A 172 -16.89 -2.92 10.63
C GLY A 172 -16.96 -4.36 10.11
N GLN A 173 -15.80 -4.94 9.81
CA GLN A 173 -15.65 -6.34 9.34
C GLN A 173 -14.91 -7.22 10.34
#